data_2d3233e0045ed99ecee84084a96bd549
#
_entry.id   2d3233e0045ed99ecee84084a96bd549
#
_cell.length_a   1.000
_cell.length_b   1.000
_cell.length_c   1.000
_cell.angle_alpha   90.00
_cell.angle_beta   90.00
_cell.angle_gamma   90.00
#
_symmetry.space_group_name_H-M   'P 1'
#
loop_
_entity.id
_entity.type
_entity.pdbx_description
1 polymer ?
#
loop_
_entity_poly.entity_id
_entity_poly.type
_entity_poly.pdbx_seq_one_letter_code
_entity_poly.pdbx_strand_id
1 'polypeptide(L)'
;MTAREWENKKQVRTRTDVFTALWKGGEMEKRKKNCRTYICIDLKSYYASVECVARGLDPLRTNLLVADETRSDSTICLAVSPSLKAIGVPSRPRLFEAKQKIREYEARYRTEVELIIAPPRMAEYEKISAEIYSIYLRYCASEDVHVYSIDECFIDVTPYLHFYAEDAKKKNITPAHLLTITMIRDVLRTTGITATAGIGTNMYLAKVAMDIVAKKSKADKDGVRIAELDETSYRLLLWDHKPLTDFWHIGAGKARRFEAAGLDTMGKIAAFSIEHTEWFYKTFGIDAEIIIDHAWGIEPVSMQDIKNYHSDHQSLSIGQVLPRPYSWSESRVIFREMIDVMCSQMHRKHLTSRQFDFWVSYDPVTLEKLPSYDGPLSVDYYGRLHPKHTVGVVRFHNRTASLDRICSALTEQFEKKTDHRFYIRRLGISAEDIRIGEGAVQLDLFTDYEALEREKRIQEAMREIRDKYGTNAVLKGMNLLKEATARERNEQIGGHKA
;
A
#
# COMPACT_ATOMS: atom_id res chain seq x y z
N MET A 1 -20.25 19.15 -20.78
CA MET A 1 -19.86 20.48 -20.27
C MET A 1 -18.59 20.31 -19.47
N THR A 2 -17.52 21.01 -19.85
CA THR A 2 -16.23 20.96 -19.15
C THR A 2 -16.19 21.99 -18.00
N ALA A 3 -15.30 21.80 -17.01
CA ALA A 3 -15.13 22.80 -15.94
C ALA A 3 -14.76 24.20 -16.48
N ARG A 4 -14.09 24.27 -17.65
CA ARG A 4 -13.81 25.54 -18.35
C ARG A 4 -15.06 26.25 -18.86
N GLU A 5 -16.07 25.50 -19.34
CA GLU A 5 -17.36 26.07 -19.75
C GLU A 5 -18.17 26.58 -18.54
N TRP A 6 -17.94 25.99 -17.36
CA TRP A 6 -18.53 26.40 -16.10
C TRP A 6 -17.95 27.73 -15.61
N GLU A 7 -16.60 27.90 -15.65
CA GLU A 7 -15.94 29.16 -15.27
C GLU A 7 -16.40 30.37 -16.11
N ASN A 8 -16.68 30.13 -17.41
CA ASN A 8 -17.12 31.19 -18.34
C ASN A 8 -18.60 31.55 -18.24
N LYS A 9 -19.44 30.79 -17.55
CA LYS A 9 -20.90 31.02 -17.46
C LYS A 9 -21.39 31.60 -16.13
N LYS A 10 -20.54 31.66 -15.11
CA LYS A 10 -20.92 32.29 -13.81
C LYS A 10 -19.92 33.36 -13.41
N GLN A 11 -20.46 34.55 -13.10
CA GLN A 11 -19.76 35.47 -12.21
C GLN A 11 -19.30 34.69 -10.99
N VAL A 12 -17.98 34.69 -10.75
CA VAL A 12 -17.29 33.99 -9.67
C VAL A 12 -18.03 34.27 -8.37
N ARG A 13 -18.81 33.32 -7.86
CA ARG A 13 -19.22 33.32 -6.46
C ARG A 13 -17.95 33.31 -5.65
N THR A 14 -17.71 34.30 -4.87
CA THR A 14 -16.52 34.42 -4.03
C THR A 14 -16.49 33.23 -3.06
N ARG A 15 -15.31 32.83 -2.63
CA ARG A 15 -15.10 31.82 -1.55
C ARG A 15 -16.07 32.08 -0.36
N THR A 16 -16.34 33.32 -0.08
CA THR A 16 -17.24 33.80 0.97
C THR A 16 -18.70 33.47 0.70
N ASP A 17 -19.17 33.52 -0.57
CA ASP A 17 -20.57 33.24 -0.92
C ASP A 17 -20.92 31.76 -0.79
N VAL A 18 -20.01 30.86 -1.18
CA VAL A 18 -20.16 29.39 -0.99
C VAL A 18 -20.12 29.05 0.50
N PHE A 19 -19.23 29.69 1.26
CA PHE A 19 -19.12 29.56 2.70
C PHE A 19 -20.38 30.00 3.42
N THR A 20 -20.98 31.16 3.01
CA THR A 20 -22.19 31.74 3.60
C THR A 20 -23.44 30.91 3.30
N ALA A 21 -23.53 30.29 2.12
CA ALA A 21 -24.64 29.40 1.76
C ALA A 21 -24.66 28.12 2.61
N LEU A 22 -23.47 27.55 2.92
CA LEU A 22 -23.30 26.35 3.78
C LEU A 22 -23.50 26.69 5.28
N TRP A 23 -23.14 27.91 5.70
CA TRP A 23 -23.31 28.36 7.09
C TRP A 23 -24.77 28.56 7.48
N LYS A 24 -25.66 28.92 6.56
CA LYS A 24 -27.09 29.13 6.81
C LYS A 24 -27.92 27.86 6.96
N GLY A 25 -27.36 26.68 6.61
CA GLY A 25 -28.02 25.40 6.84
C GLY A 25 -27.74 24.92 8.28
N GLY A 26 -28.71 25.04 9.18
CA GLY A 26 -28.62 24.69 10.61
C GLY A 26 -28.26 23.26 10.98
N GLU A 27 -27.71 22.46 10.05
CA GLU A 27 -27.20 21.11 10.29
C GLU A 27 -25.80 21.10 10.93
N MET A 28 -25.00 22.17 10.75
CA MET A 28 -23.64 22.22 11.33
C MET A 28 -23.64 22.38 12.86
N GLU A 29 -24.66 22.97 13.45
CA GLU A 29 -24.75 23.12 14.92
C GLU A 29 -25.04 21.78 15.63
N LYS A 30 -25.78 20.87 14.99
CA LYS A 30 -26.05 19.54 15.53
C LYS A 30 -24.82 18.60 15.48
N ARG A 31 -23.90 18.80 14.52
CA ARG A 31 -22.64 18.00 14.41
C ARG A 31 -21.60 18.37 15.45
N LYS A 32 -21.61 19.58 16.03
CA LYS A 32 -20.68 19.97 17.12
C LYS A 32 -20.80 19.15 18.40
N LYS A 33 -21.90 18.43 18.61
CA LYS A 33 -22.10 17.60 19.82
C LYS A 33 -21.39 16.25 19.83
N ASN A 34 -20.83 15.80 18.70
CA ASN A 34 -20.10 14.52 18.59
C ASN A 34 -18.77 14.67 17.82
N CYS A 35 -18.03 15.76 18.06
CA CYS A 35 -16.70 15.92 17.45
C CYS A 35 -15.76 14.85 17.98
N ARG A 36 -15.38 13.90 17.13
CA ARG A 36 -14.28 12.98 17.39
C ARG A 36 -12.94 13.65 17.11
N THR A 37 -11.89 13.12 17.67
CA THR A 37 -10.53 13.56 17.39
C THR A 37 -9.68 12.34 17.10
N TYR A 38 -9.11 12.34 15.90
CA TYR A 38 -8.22 11.28 15.43
C TYR A 38 -6.81 11.79 15.31
N ILE A 39 -5.86 10.92 15.56
CA ILE A 39 -4.46 11.16 15.21
C ILE A 39 -4.02 10.12 14.18
N CYS A 40 -3.15 10.55 13.25
CA CYS A 40 -2.44 9.70 12.31
C CYS A 40 -0.95 9.86 12.60
N ILE A 41 -0.24 8.77 12.88
CA ILE A 41 1.20 8.76 13.19
C ILE A 41 1.93 7.96 12.11
N ASP A 42 3.00 8.53 11.54
CA ASP A 42 3.88 7.92 10.51
C ASP A 42 5.33 7.95 11.02
N LEU A 43 5.94 6.78 11.15
CA LEU A 43 7.33 6.62 11.59
C LEU A 43 8.29 7.11 10.50
N LYS A 44 9.19 8.00 10.87
CA LYS A 44 10.01 8.72 9.90
C LYS A 44 11.03 7.81 9.22
N SER A 45 10.90 7.62 7.89
CA SER A 45 11.80 6.78 7.08
C SER A 45 12.04 5.40 7.71
N TYR A 46 11.00 4.76 8.15
CA TYR A 46 10.96 3.67 9.15
C TYR A 46 12.09 2.65 8.99
N TYR A 47 12.19 1.93 7.88
CA TYR A 47 13.23 0.90 7.72
C TYR A 47 14.65 1.48 7.79
N ALA A 48 14.86 2.67 7.22
CA ALA A 48 16.16 3.34 7.31
C ALA A 48 16.49 3.75 8.75
N SER A 49 15.49 4.20 9.52
CA SER A 49 15.65 4.53 10.93
C SER A 49 15.99 3.30 11.77
N VAL A 50 15.30 2.18 11.54
CA VAL A 50 15.62 0.89 12.21
C VAL A 50 17.07 0.49 11.92
N GLU A 51 17.51 0.59 10.67
CA GLU A 51 18.88 0.22 10.29
C GLU A 51 19.94 1.16 10.88
N CYS A 52 19.64 2.45 11.00
CA CYS A 52 20.52 3.41 11.67
C CYS A 52 20.65 3.08 13.16
N VAL A 53 19.52 2.92 13.87
CA VAL A 53 19.50 2.62 15.31
C VAL A 53 20.24 1.32 15.62
N ALA A 54 20.01 0.27 14.83
CA ALA A 54 20.69 -1.02 15.00
C ALA A 54 22.22 -0.93 14.85
N ARG A 55 22.73 0.11 14.18
CA ARG A 55 24.18 0.40 14.01
C ARG A 55 24.70 1.46 14.95
N GLY A 56 23.89 1.97 15.89
CA GLY A 56 24.25 3.06 16.78
C GLY A 56 24.41 4.41 16.08
N LEU A 57 23.75 4.60 14.91
CA LEU A 57 23.82 5.80 14.10
C LEU A 57 22.58 6.68 14.28
N ASP A 58 22.71 7.99 14.06
CA ASP A 58 21.58 8.93 14.09
C ASP A 58 20.71 8.82 12.85
N PRO A 59 19.42 8.37 12.96
CA PRO A 59 18.51 8.23 11.84
C PRO A 59 18.25 9.54 11.05
N LEU A 60 18.41 10.69 11.68
CA LEU A 60 18.12 11.98 11.06
C LEU A 60 19.30 12.54 10.25
N ARG A 61 20.53 12.10 10.56
CA ARG A 61 21.77 12.66 9.98
C ARG A 61 22.52 11.69 9.09
N THR A 62 22.32 10.38 9.27
CA THR A 62 23.06 9.36 8.53
C THR A 62 22.50 9.19 7.12
N ASN A 63 23.37 9.13 6.11
CA ASN A 63 22.98 8.86 4.73
C ASN A 63 22.88 7.34 4.53
N LEU A 64 21.66 6.81 4.64
CA LEU A 64 21.41 5.37 4.56
C LEU A 64 20.25 5.06 3.61
N LEU A 65 20.47 4.07 2.75
CA LEU A 65 19.45 3.42 1.92
C LEU A 65 19.20 1.99 2.40
N VAL A 66 17.98 1.54 2.35
CA VAL A 66 17.64 0.11 2.53
C VAL A 66 17.38 -0.49 1.16
N ALA A 67 18.30 -1.32 0.67
CA ALA A 67 18.22 -1.96 -0.63
C ALA A 67 18.99 -3.29 -0.65
N ASP A 68 18.54 -4.24 -1.46
CA ASP A 68 19.25 -5.51 -1.67
C ASP A 68 20.17 -5.42 -2.90
N GLU A 69 21.44 -5.10 -2.67
CA GLU A 69 22.46 -5.00 -3.73
C GLU A 69 22.78 -6.35 -4.41
N THR A 70 22.42 -7.48 -3.76
CA THR A 70 22.68 -8.81 -4.36
C THR A 70 21.78 -9.09 -5.56
N ARG A 71 20.69 -8.32 -5.76
CA ARG A 71 19.77 -8.46 -6.89
C ARG A 71 20.29 -7.75 -8.14
N SER A 72 20.26 -6.45 -8.15
CA SER A 72 20.81 -5.58 -9.22
C SER A 72 20.61 -4.12 -8.84
N ASP A 73 21.28 -3.21 -9.53
CA ASP A 73 21.05 -1.77 -9.38
C ASP A 73 19.64 -1.31 -9.79
N SER A 74 18.85 -2.17 -10.45
CA SER A 74 17.42 -1.93 -10.71
C SER A 74 16.51 -2.26 -9.53
N THR A 75 17.06 -2.76 -8.41
CA THR A 75 16.28 -3.03 -7.19
C THR A 75 15.66 -1.74 -6.65
N ILE A 76 14.45 -1.86 -6.06
CA ILE A 76 13.79 -0.71 -5.43
C ILE A 76 14.38 -0.53 -4.03
N CYS A 77 14.76 0.69 -3.70
CA CYS A 77 15.10 1.06 -2.33
C CYS A 77 13.82 1.08 -1.49
N LEU A 78 13.80 0.29 -0.43
CA LEU A 78 12.63 0.17 0.46
C LEU A 78 12.47 1.41 1.33
N ALA A 79 13.59 2.02 1.74
CA ALA A 79 13.59 3.26 2.49
C ALA A 79 14.84 4.09 2.18
N VAL A 80 14.68 5.40 2.36
CA VAL A 80 15.71 6.42 2.20
C VAL A 80 15.71 7.27 3.46
N SER A 81 16.88 7.48 4.05
CA SER A 81 17.03 8.32 5.26
C SER A 81 16.62 9.77 5.02
N PRO A 82 16.27 10.52 6.09
CA PRO A 82 15.92 11.93 5.97
C PRO A 82 17.04 12.79 5.38
N SER A 83 18.28 12.52 5.70
CA SER A 83 19.47 13.22 5.16
C SER A 83 19.59 13.08 3.65
N LEU A 84 19.42 11.87 3.11
CA LEU A 84 19.42 11.64 1.66
C LEU A 84 18.21 12.27 0.96
N LYS A 85 17.03 12.27 1.60
CA LYS A 85 15.87 13.00 1.06
C LYS A 85 16.13 14.50 0.96
N ALA A 86 16.85 15.07 1.93
CA ALA A 86 17.21 16.49 1.93
C ALA A 86 18.11 16.89 0.77
N ILE A 87 18.92 15.97 0.24
CA ILE A 87 19.76 16.20 -0.94
C ILE A 87 19.08 15.81 -2.27
N GLY A 88 17.78 15.47 -2.22
CA GLY A 88 16.94 15.25 -3.41
C GLY A 88 16.79 13.79 -3.85
N VAL A 89 17.20 12.83 -3.04
CA VAL A 89 16.93 11.40 -3.31
C VAL A 89 15.45 11.11 -3.05
N PRO A 90 14.69 10.54 -4.01
CA PRO A 90 13.26 10.22 -3.83
C PRO A 90 13.03 9.18 -2.72
N SER A 91 11.79 9.06 -2.24
CA SER A 91 11.47 8.15 -1.12
C SER A 91 11.57 6.66 -1.46
N ARG A 92 11.31 6.27 -2.70
CA ARG A 92 11.36 4.88 -3.20
C ARG A 92 11.99 4.80 -4.60
N PRO A 93 13.23 5.24 -4.78
CA PRO A 93 13.91 5.19 -6.07
C PRO A 93 14.37 3.76 -6.36
N ARG A 94 14.77 3.51 -7.60
CA ARG A 94 15.65 2.38 -7.85
C ARG A 94 17.07 2.72 -7.38
N LEU A 95 17.86 1.69 -7.06
CA LEU A 95 19.18 1.89 -6.49
C LEU A 95 20.08 2.73 -7.42
N PHE A 96 20.02 2.49 -8.75
CA PHE A 96 20.79 3.29 -9.71
C PHE A 96 20.35 4.77 -9.75
N GLU A 97 19.04 5.04 -9.59
CA GLU A 97 18.50 6.41 -9.55
C GLU A 97 18.98 7.15 -8.28
N ALA A 98 18.98 6.44 -7.14
CA ALA A 98 19.50 6.98 -5.89
C ALA A 98 21.00 7.31 -6.01
N LYS A 99 21.81 6.37 -6.51
CA LYS A 99 23.24 6.56 -6.75
C LYS A 99 23.51 7.69 -7.73
N GLN A 100 22.67 7.86 -8.76
CA GLN A 100 22.78 8.97 -9.70
C GLN A 100 22.49 10.31 -9.03
N LYS A 101 21.43 10.42 -8.23
CA LYS A 101 21.10 11.66 -7.50
C LYS A 101 22.19 12.08 -6.53
N ILE A 102 22.82 11.14 -5.84
CA ILE A 102 23.94 11.40 -4.95
C ILE A 102 25.13 11.96 -5.76
N ARG A 103 25.50 11.31 -6.87
CA ARG A 103 26.59 11.81 -7.75
C ARG A 103 26.31 13.20 -8.31
N GLU A 104 25.06 13.49 -8.71
CA GLU A 104 24.66 14.83 -9.16
C GLU A 104 24.85 15.87 -8.05
N TYR A 105 24.50 15.52 -6.80
CA TYR A 105 24.72 16.38 -5.64
C TYR A 105 26.21 16.60 -5.35
N GLU A 106 27.01 15.53 -5.31
CA GLU A 106 28.47 15.59 -5.09
C GLU A 106 29.16 16.48 -6.13
N ALA A 107 28.84 16.29 -7.41
CA ALA A 107 29.38 17.08 -8.50
C ALA A 107 29.00 18.57 -8.38
N ARG A 108 27.76 18.86 -8.00
CA ARG A 108 27.24 20.23 -7.86
C ARG A 108 27.86 20.99 -6.70
N TYR A 109 28.04 20.33 -5.55
CA TYR A 109 28.49 20.97 -4.32
C TYR A 109 29.96 20.69 -3.99
N ARG A 110 30.66 19.90 -4.82
CA ARG A 110 32.06 19.49 -4.63
C ARG A 110 32.33 18.89 -3.25
N THR A 111 31.43 18.00 -2.84
CA THR A 111 31.44 17.29 -1.55
C THR A 111 31.30 15.81 -1.78
N GLU A 112 31.82 15.01 -0.89
CA GLU A 112 31.60 13.55 -0.88
C GLU A 112 30.46 13.22 0.09
N VAL A 113 29.60 12.29 -0.30
CA VAL A 113 28.49 11.79 0.50
C VAL A 113 28.80 10.37 0.95
N GLU A 114 29.18 10.22 2.21
CA GLU A 114 29.31 8.89 2.80
C GLU A 114 27.92 8.18 2.76
N LEU A 115 27.83 7.09 2.01
CA LEU A 115 26.60 6.36 1.77
C LEU A 115 26.66 4.96 2.39
N ILE A 116 25.68 4.62 3.20
CA ILE A 116 25.45 3.27 3.72
C ILE A 116 24.28 2.63 2.97
N ILE A 117 24.50 1.43 2.39
CA ILE A 117 23.44 0.63 1.80
C ILE A 117 23.23 -0.59 2.71
N ALA A 118 22.08 -0.64 3.38
CA ALA A 118 21.74 -1.70 4.29
C ALA A 118 20.83 -2.74 3.58
N PRO A 119 21.13 -4.04 3.68
CA PRO A 119 20.20 -5.07 3.21
C PRO A 119 18.92 -5.04 4.06
N PRO A 120 17.73 -5.33 3.46
CA PRO A 120 16.49 -5.39 4.21
C PRO A 120 16.50 -6.55 5.24
N ARG A 121 15.88 -6.31 6.39
CA ARG A 121 15.66 -7.27 7.48
C ARG A 121 14.19 -7.19 7.91
N MET A 122 13.31 -7.77 7.09
CA MET A 122 11.86 -7.57 7.23
C MET A 122 11.32 -8.07 8.56
N ALA A 123 11.80 -9.21 9.05
CA ALA A 123 11.39 -9.76 10.35
C ALA A 123 11.71 -8.80 11.52
N GLU A 124 12.86 -8.12 11.47
CA GLU A 124 13.22 -7.13 12.49
C GLU A 124 12.33 -5.89 12.40
N TYR A 125 11.95 -5.47 11.17
CA TYR A 125 11.02 -4.35 11.00
C TYR A 125 9.63 -4.69 11.55
N GLU A 126 9.11 -5.90 11.30
CA GLU A 126 7.83 -6.34 11.87
C GLU A 126 7.88 -6.39 13.40
N LYS A 127 8.97 -6.90 13.97
CA LYS A 127 9.17 -6.96 15.43
C LYS A 127 9.17 -5.58 16.08
N ILE A 128 9.95 -4.63 15.54
CA ILE A 128 10.00 -3.26 16.07
C ILE A 128 8.67 -2.53 15.87
N SER A 129 7.97 -2.76 14.75
CA SER A 129 6.62 -2.23 14.54
C SER A 129 5.63 -2.74 15.61
N ALA A 130 5.68 -4.03 15.93
CA ALA A 130 4.85 -4.61 17.01
C ALA A 130 5.22 -4.03 18.40
N GLU A 131 6.49 -3.77 18.66
CA GLU A 131 6.94 -3.10 19.89
C GLU A 131 6.37 -1.67 19.96
N ILE A 132 6.46 -0.89 18.87
CA ILE A 132 5.90 0.46 18.80
C ILE A 132 4.38 0.43 18.99
N TYR A 133 3.67 -0.52 18.37
CA TYR A 133 2.25 -0.71 18.61
C TYR A 133 1.94 -0.95 20.09
N SER A 134 2.75 -1.77 20.78
CA SER A 134 2.58 -2.00 22.22
C SER A 134 2.79 -0.74 23.08
N ILE A 135 3.60 0.22 22.59
CA ILE A 135 3.75 1.53 23.24
C ILE A 135 2.46 2.33 23.11
N TYR A 136 1.83 2.36 21.93
CA TYR A 136 0.55 3.06 21.75
C TYR A 136 -0.54 2.49 22.66
N LEU A 137 -0.56 1.18 22.89
CA LEU A 137 -1.52 0.52 23.79
C LEU A 137 -1.35 0.90 25.28
N ARG A 138 -0.29 1.60 25.68
CA ARG A 138 -0.17 2.18 27.03
C ARG A 138 -1.06 3.42 27.19
N TYR A 139 -1.47 4.04 26.11
CA TYR A 139 -2.21 5.30 26.06
C TYR A 139 -3.66 5.12 25.61
N CYS A 140 -3.94 4.13 24.78
CA CYS A 140 -5.22 3.91 24.14
C CYS A 140 -5.56 2.42 24.11
N ALA A 141 -6.85 2.09 24.11
CA ALA A 141 -7.32 0.73 23.95
C ALA A 141 -7.13 0.23 22.50
N SER A 142 -7.03 -1.07 22.31
CA SER A 142 -6.79 -1.68 21.00
C SER A 142 -7.91 -1.45 20.00
N GLU A 143 -9.13 -1.30 20.47
CA GLU A 143 -10.31 -0.96 19.66
C GLU A 143 -10.25 0.43 19.04
N ASP A 144 -9.50 1.35 19.67
CA ASP A 144 -9.34 2.73 19.20
C ASP A 144 -8.10 2.90 18.29
N VAL A 145 -7.31 1.83 18.06
CA VAL A 145 -6.11 1.86 17.22
C VAL A 145 -6.32 1.03 15.96
N HIS A 146 -6.13 1.65 14.80
CA HIS A 146 -6.08 0.98 13.49
C HIS A 146 -4.66 1.04 12.91
N VAL A 147 -4.02 -0.12 12.79
CA VAL A 147 -2.72 -0.26 12.12
C VAL A 147 -2.97 -0.21 10.62
N TYR A 148 -2.62 0.91 10.00
CA TYR A 148 -2.81 1.14 8.57
C TYR A 148 -1.69 0.52 7.72
N SER A 149 -0.46 0.60 8.21
CA SER A 149 0.71 -0.06 7.62
C SER A 149 1.72 -0.43 8.71
N ILE A 150 2.87 -0.97 8.32
CA ILE A 150 3.96 -1.32 9.26
C ILE A 150 4.54 -0.10 9.99
N ASP A 151 4.38 1.09 9.45
CA ASP A 151 4.94 2.36 9.95
C ASP A 151 3.90 3.45 10.20
N GLU A 152 2.61 3.14 9.97
CA GLU A 152 1.54 4.12 10.10
C GLU A 152 0.32 3.57 10.83
N CYS A 153 -0.25 4.37 11.74
CA CYS A 153 -1.48 4.03 12.45
C CYS A 153 -2.41 5.24 12.60
N PHE A 154 -3.71 4.94 12.70
CA PHE A 154 -4.74 5.88 13.13
C PHE A 154 -5.20 5.53 14.54
N ILE A 155 -5.48 6.55 15.36
CA ILE A 155 -5.96 6.37 16.73
C ILE A 155 -7.12 7.32 16.97
N ASP A 156 -8.26 6.83 17.44
CA ASP A 156 -9.33 7.67 17.99
C ASP A 156 -8.97 8.06 19.43
N VAL A 157 -8.57 9.29 19.62
CA VAL A 157 -8.12 9.78 20.93
C VAL A 157 -9.22 10.48 21.71
N THR A 158 -10.41 10.57 21.16
CA THR A 158 -11.55 11.26 21.78
C THR A 158 -11.79 10.86 23.23
N PRO A 159 -11.79 9.55 23.60
CA PRO A 159 -12.06 9.12 24.97
C PRO A 159 -10.99 9.56 25.98
N TYR A 160 -9.79 9.86 25.51
CA TYR A 160 -8.61 10.08 26.38
C TYR A 160 -8.28 11.55 26.59
N LEU A 161 -8.87 12.48 25.80
CA LEU A 161 -8.50 13.90 25.80
C LEU A 161 -8.71 14.60 27.16
N HIS A 162 -9.70 14.17 27.92
CA HIS A 162 -10.00 14.76 29.23
C HIS A 162 -8.87 14.59 30.23
N PHE A 163 -8.09 13.51 30.14
CA PHE A 163 -6.92 13.29 31.04
C PHE A 163 -5.79 14.29 30.77
N TYR A 164 -5.73 14.88 29.59
CA TYR A 164 -4.67 15.80 29.16
C TYR A 164 -5.10 17.27 29.17
N ALA A 165 -6.38 17.57 29.45
CA ALA A 165 -6.97 18.90 29.28
C ALA A 165 -6.28 19.98 30.12
N GLU A 166 -6.01 19.73 31.42
CA GLU A 166 -5.41 20.72 32.32
C GLU A 166 -3.94 21.01 31.97
N ASP A 167 -3.16 19.97 31.70
CA ASP A 167 -1.76 20.13 31.37
C ASP A 167 -1.55 20.72 29.97
N ALA A 168 -2.40 20.41 29.03
CA ALA A 168 -2.42 21.04 27.73
C ALA A 168 -2.73 22.56 27.82
N LYS A 169 -3.69 22.93 28.68
CA LYS A 169 -4.00 24.35 28.95
C LYS A 169 -2.81 25.10 29.49
N LYS A 170 -2.06 24.53 30.45
CA LYS A 170 -0.82 25.12 31.01
C LYS A 170 0.25 25.34 29.93
N LYS A 171 0.30 24.49 28.91
CA LYS A 171 1.25 24.56 27.80
C LYS A 171 0.75 25.33 26.59
N ASN A 172 -0.46 25.86 26.62
CA ASN A 172 -1.14 26.54 25.52
C ASN A 172 -1.16 25.73 24.21
N ILE A 173 -1.47 24.43 24.32
CA ILE A 173 -1.66 23.49 23.20
C ILE A 173 -2.97 22.72 23.39
N THR A 174 -3.40 21.98 22.35
CA THR A 174 -4.58 21.12 22.46
C THR A 174 -4.27 19.84 23.26
N PRO A 175 -5.26 19.24 23.96
CA PRO A 175 -5.07 17.95 24.62
C PRO A 175 -4.59 16.84 23.66
N ALA A 176 -5.12 16.85 22.42
CA ALA A 176 -4.69 15.90 21.38
C ALA A 176 -3.22 16.08 21.01
N HIS A 177 -2.75 17.33 20.90
CA HIS A 177 -1.34 17.62 20.65
C HIS A 177 -0.45 17.10 21.78
N LEU A 178 -0.86 17.35 23.03
CA LEU A 178 -0.09 16.89 24.20
C LEU A 178 -0.01 15.36 24.23
N LEU A 179 -1.11 14.67 24.02
CA LEU A 179 -1.14 13.21 23.97
C LEU A 179 -0.23 12.69 22.82
N THR A 180 -0.40 13.25 21.60
CA THR A 180 0.37 12.85 20.42
C THR A 180 1.88 12.98 20.63
N ILE A 181 2.34 14.15 21.13
CA ILE A 181 3.78 14.34 21.34
C ILE A 181 4.32 13.48 22.47
N THR A 182 3.50 13.16 23.48
CA THR A 182 3.87 12.25 24.56
C THR A 182 4.09 10.84 24.03
N MET A 183 3.17 10.34 23.19
CA MET A 183 3.30 9.03 22.54
C MET A 183 4.54 8.95 21.65
N ILE A 184 4.75 9.94 20.78
CA ILE A 184 5.92 9.97 19.87
C ILE A 184 7.22 10.01 20.66
N ARG A 185 7.29 10.76 21.75
CA ARG A 185 8.50 10.81 22.59
C ARG A 185 8.75 9.52 23.36
N ASP A 186 7.69 8.80 23.75
CA ASP A 186 7.83 7.47 24.34
C ASP A 186 8.38 6.47 23.31
N VAL A 187 7.88 6.48 22.07
CA VAL A 187 8.43 5.70 20.96
C VAL A 187 9.90 6.06 20.74
N LEU A 188 10.23 7.35 20.61
CA LEU A 188 11.60 7.80 20.40
C LEU A 188 12.56 7.35 21.52
N ARG A 189 12.13 7.48 22.77
CA ARG A 189 12.94 7.06 23.94
C ARG A 189 13.18 5.56 23.96
N THR A 190 12.19 4.77 23.57
CA THR A 190 12.25 3.30 23.62
C THR A 190 12.99 2.73 22.43
N THR A 191 12.74 3.26 21.23
CA THR A 191 13.21 2.66 19.96
C THR A 191 14.25 3.51 19.21
N GLY A 192 14.49 4.75 19.62
CA GLY A 192 15.33 5.69 18.87
C GLY A 192 14.71 6.21 17.57
N ILE A 193 13.44 5.90 17.30
CA ILE A 193 12.74 6.26 16.05
C ILE A 193 11.76 7.39 16.34
N THR A 194 11.85 8.46 15.54
CA THR A 194 10.91 9.59 15.60
C THR A 194 9.75 9.43 14.60
N ALA A 195 8.71 10.25 14.77
CA ALA A 195 7.52 10.20 13.92
C ALA A 195 7.04 11.59 13.51
N THR A 196 6.18 11.63 12.51
CA THR A 196 5.36 12.76 12.12
C THR A 196 3.90 12.43 12.41
N ALA A 197 3.12 13.38 12.88
CA ALA A 197 1.70 13.14 13.14
C ALA A 197 0.80 14.26 12.60
N GLY A 198 -0.43 13.85 12.29
CA GLY A 198 -1.53 14.75 12.01
C GLY A 198 -2.68 14.51 12.96
N ILE A 199 -3.35 15.56 13.37
CA ILE A 199 -4.53 15.56 14.23
C ILE A 199 -5.68 16.10 13.42
N GLY A 200 -6.85 15.45 13.46
CA GLY A 200 -8.01 15.87 12.71
C GLY A 200 -9.33 15.51 13.39
N THR A 201 -10.39 16.19 13.00
CA THR A 201 -11.77 15.92 13.44
C THR A 201 -12.34 14.63 12.82
N ASN A 202 -11.64 14.09 11.84
CA ASN A 202 -11.89 12.79 11.21
C ASN A 202 -10.57 12.19 10.71
N MET A 203 -10.59 10.92 10.27
CA MET A 203 -9.37 10.21 9.84
C MET A 203 -8.74 10.81 8.57
N TYR A 204 -9.57 11.29 7.63
CA TYR A 204 -9.06 11.96 6.43
C TYR A 204 -8.27 13.22 6.78
N LEU A 205 -8.83 14.08 7.63
CA LEU A 205 -8.16 15.31 8.05
C LEU A 205 -6.88 15.03 8.87
N ALA A 206 -6.90 14.01 9.74
CA ALA A 206 -5.70 13.58 10.44
C ALA A 206 -4.59 13.15 9.47
N LYS A 207 -4.93 12.34 8.44
CA LYS A 207 -3.99 11.90 7.41
C LYS A 207 -3.44 13.06 6.59
N VAL A 208 -4.30 13.95 6.11
CA VAL A 208 -3.93 15.12 5.29
C VAL A 208 -3.11 16.13 6.10
N ALA A 209 -3.46 16.33 7.39
CA ALA A 209 -2.66 17.15 8.29
C ALA A 209 -1.22 16.61 8.40
N MET A 210 -1.06 15.29 8.52
CA MET A 210 0.23 14.65 8.59
C MET A 210 1.00 14.77 7.27
N ASP A 211 0.39 14.36 6.15
CA ASP A 211 1.10 14.20 4.87
C ASP A 211 1.43 15.55 4.20
N ILE A 212 0.55 16.54 4.30
CA ILE A 212 0.71 17.81 3.59
C ILE A 212 1.23 18.92 4.52
N VAL A 213 0.66 19.06 5.71
CA VAL A 213 0.99 20.18 6.60
C VAL A 213 2.20 19.85 7.48
N ALA A 214 2.14 18.77 8.25
CA ALA A 214 3.19 18.43 9.20
C ALA A 214 4.53 18.13 8.50
N LYS A 215 4.53 17.39 7.39
CA LYS A 215 5.75 17.07 6.63
C LYS A 215 6.47 18.31 6.08
N LYS A 216 5.76 19.43 5.88
CA LYS A 216 6.32 20.72 5.44
C LYS A 216 6.65 21.67 6.60
N SER A 217 6.17 21.38 7.81
CA SER A 217 6.45 22.23 8.99
C SER A 217 7.89 22.02 9.50
N LYS A 218 8.36 23.01 10.29
CA LYS A 218 9.65 22.89 10.98
C LYS A 218 9.57 21.80 12.05
N ALA A 219 10.52 20.88 12.05
CA ALA A 219 10.65 19.87 13.10
C ALA A 219 11.09 20.51 14.41
N ASP A 220 10.68 19.92 15.55
CA ASP A 220 11.26 20.25 16.83
C ASP A 220 12.69 19.68 16.96
N LYS A 221 13.32 19.85 18.14
CA LYS A 221 14.68 19.37 18.41
C LYS A 221 14.86 17.86 18.27
N ASP A 222 13.77 17.12 18.45
CA ASP A 222 13.72 15.66 18.42
C ASP A 222 13.25 15.13 17.02
N GLY A 223 13.12 16.03 16.04
CA GLY A 223 12.70 15.71 14.67
C GLY A 223 11.19 15.51 14.52
N VAL A 224 10.41 15.73 15.59
CA VAL A 224 8.95 15.57 15.60
C VAL A 224 8.27 16.71 14.85
N ARG A 225 7.22 16.38 14.11
CA ARG A 225 6.35 17.32 13.41
C ARG A 225 4.91 16.93 13.65
N ILE A 226 4.11 17.90 14.09
CA ILE A 226 2.67 17.70 14.34
C ILE A 226 1.91 18.85 13.68
N ALA A 227 0.80 18.53 13.01
CA ALA A 227 -0.13 19.50 12.49
C ALA A 227 -1.57 19.12 12.85
N GLU A 228 -2.43 20.11 12.96
CA GLU A 228 -3.84 19.94 13.30
C GLU A 228 -4.72 20.56 12.23
N LEU A 229 -5.77 19.86 11.81
CA LEU A 229 -6.77 20.34 10.87
C LEU A 229 -8.18 20.00 11.36
N ASP A 230 -9.06 20.97 11.23
CA ASP A 230 -10.50 20.78 11.15
C ASP A 230 -11.00 21.09 9.73
N GLU A 231 -12.28 20.92 9.48
CA GLU A 231 -12.89 21.16 8.17
C GLU A 231 -12.69 22.61 7.69
N THR A 232 -12.65 23.56 8.63
CA THR A 232 -12.48 25.00 8.31
C THR A 232 -11.04 25.30 7.91
N SER A 233 -10.08 24.89 8.71
CA SER A 233 -8.66 25.08 8.44
C SER A 233 -8.20 24.29 7.21
N TYR A 234 -8.74 23.09 6.98
CA TYR A 234 -8.52 22.32 5.75
C TYR A 234 -8.91 23.14 4.51
N ARG A 235 -10.13 23.70 4.49
CA ARG A 235 -10.60 24.50 3.35
C ARG A 235 -9.78 25.77 3.14
N LEU A 236 -9.41 26.43 4.23
CA LEU A 236 -8.61 27.66 4.17
C LEU A 236 -7.18 27.42 3.68
N LEU A 237 -6.54 26.32 4.11
CA LEU A 237 -5.13 26.07 3.88
C LEU A 237 -4.86 25.20 2.63
N LEU A 238 -5.77 24.26 2.32
CA LEU A 238 -5.48 23.19 1.37
C LEU A 238 -6.39 23.13 0.14
N TRP A 239 -7.47 23.90 0.07
CA TRP A 239 -8.34 23.88 -1.11
C TRP A 239 -7.65 24.28 -2.41
N ASP A 240 -6.59 25.11 -2.35
CA ASP A 240 -5.77 25.49 -3.50
C ASP A 240 -4.45 24.72 -3.60
N HIS A 241 -4.23 23.75 -2.71
CA HIS A 241 -3.00 22.96 -2.70
C HIS A 241 -2.88 22.11 -3.97
N LYS A 242 -1.65 22.02 -4.48
CA LYS A 242 -1.23 21.18 -5.61
C LYS A 242 0.08 20.46 -5.28
N PRO A 243 0.30 19.27 -5.84
CA PRO A 243 -0.57 18.52 -6.75
C PRO A 243 -1.71 17.78 -6.02
N LEU A 244 -2.76 17.37 -6.75
CA LEU A 244 -3.86 16.58 -6.19
C LEU A 244 -3.39 15.22 -5.64
N THR A 245 -2.30 14.67 -6.15
CA THR A 245 -1.71 13.39 -5.70
C THR A 245 -1.14 13.43 -4.29
N ASP A 246 -1.01 14.59 -3.66
CA ASP A 246 -0.64 14.72 -2.25
C ASP A 246 -1.80 14.35 -1.31
N PHE A 247 -3.04 14.38 -1.82
CA PHE A 247 -4.22 14.04 -1.03
C PHE A 247 -4.46 12.54 -1.01
N TRP A 248 -4.80 12.04 0.17
CA TRP A 248 -5.12 10.64 0.39
C TRP A 248 -6.25 10.18 -0.55
N HIS A 249 -6.15 8.97 -1.09
CA HIS A 249 -7.02 8.38 -2.10
C HIS A 249 -7.00 9.02 -3.50
N ILE A 250 -6.19 10.03 -3.78
CA ILE A 250 -6.01 10.58 -5.14
C ILE A 250 -4.68 10.15 -5.72
N GLY A 251 -4.67 9.01 -6.44
CA GLY A 251 -3.52 8.58 -7.21
C GLY A 251 -3.45 9.26 -8.59
N ALA A 252 -2.33 9.08 -9.31
CA ALA A 252 -2.09 9.69 -10.63
C ALA A 252 -3.20 9.43 -11.67
N GLY A 253 -3.90 8.28 -11.60
CA GLY A 253 -5.03 7.98 -12.49
C GLY A 253 -6.25 8.87 -12.24
N LYS A 254 -6.60 9.11 -10.98
CA LYS A 254 -7.69 10.02 -10.58
C LYS A 254 -7.29 11.47 -10.89
N ALA A 255 -6.07 11.88 -10.51
CA ALA A 255 -5.58 13.24 -10.77
C ALA A 255 -5.65 13.61 -12.26
N ARG A 256 -5.18 12.75 -13.16
CA ARG A 256 -5.29 12.99 -14.62
C ARG A 256 -6.72 13.18 -15.11
N ARG A 257 -7.70 12.44 -14.56
CA ARG A 257 -9.12 12.60 -14.92
C ARG A 257 -9.67 13.95 -14.46
N PHE A 258 -9.28 14.40 -13.26
CA PHE A 258 -9.63 15.71 -12.75
C PHE A 258 -9.00 16.84 -13.56
N GLU A 259 -7.70 16.75 -13.84
CA GLU A 259 -6.96 17.73 -14.65
C GLU A 259 -7.54 17.87 -16.04
N ALA A 260 -7.92 16.74 -16.69
CA ALA A 260 -8.59 16.77 -17.99
C ALA A 260 -9.95 17.48 -17.96
N ALA A 261 -10.61 17.55 -16.80
CA ALA A 261 -11.85 18.29 -16.58
C ALA A 261 -11.61 19.72 -16.06
N GLY A 262 -10.35 20.16 -15.87
CA GLY A 262 -9.99 21.46 -15.29
C GLY A 262 -10.12 21.54 -13.77
N LEU A 263 -10.30 20.39 -13.09
CA LEU A 263 -10.48 20.27 -11.64
C LEU A 263 -9.15 19.91 -10.97
N ASP A 264 -8.22 20.83 -10.92
CA ASP A 264 -6.83 20.60 -10.48
C ASP A 264 -6.57 20.92 -9.00
N THR A 265 -7.64 21.21 -8.21
CA THR A 265 -7.58 21.48 -6.77
C THR A 265 -8.81 20.92 -6.05
N MET A 266 -8.67 20.61 -4.75
CA MET A 266 -9.80 20.12 -3.93
C MET A 266 -10.94 21.13 -3.83
N GLY A 267 -10.64 22.43 -3.77
CA GLY A 267 -11.64 23.48 -3.79
C GLY A 267 -12.46 23.50 -5.07
N LYS A 268 -11.83 23.29 -6.24
CA LYS A 268 -12.57 23.19 -7.51
C LYS A 268 -13.42 21.91 -7.57
N ILE A 269 -12.90 20.78 -7.08
CA ILE A 269 -13.64 19.52 -6.98
C ILE A 269 -14.88 19.71 -6.09
N ALA A 270 -14.71 20.29 -4.91
CA ALA A 270 -15.81 20.58 -3.98
C ALA A 270 -16.87 21.49 -4.61
N ALA A 271 -16.47 22.60 -5.23
CA ALA A 271 -17.39 23.51 -5.89
C ALA A 271 -18.15 22.86 -7.06
N PHE A 272 -17.45 22.06 -7.87
CA PHE A 272 -18.05 21.35 -9.00
C PHE A 272 -19.05 20.27 -8.56
N SER A 273 -18.84 19.66 -7.41
CA SER A 273 -19.71 18.59 -6.88
C SER A 273 -21.13 19.07 -6.57
N ILE A 274 -21.33 20.36 -6.31
CA ILE A 274 -22.64 20.91 -5.93
C ILE A 274 -23.68 20.74 -7.05
N GLU A 275 -23.28 20.94 -8.30
CA GLU A 275 -24.19 20.92 -9.45
C GLU A 275 -23.98 19.70 -10.37
N HIS A 276 -22.88 18.96 -10.20
CA HIS A 276 -22.45 17.95 -11.16
C HIS A 276 -22.14 16.57 -10.49
N THR A 277 -22.88 16.20 -9.46
CA THR A 277 -22.70 14.92 -8.74
C THR A 277 -22.72 13.71 -9.69
N GLU A 278 -23.61 13.70 -10.69
CA GLU A 278 -23.68 12.61 -11.68
C GLU A 278 -22.38 12.41 -12.47
N TRP A 279 -21.62 13.48 -12.74
CA TRP A 279 -20.35 13.39 -13.41
C TRP A 279 -19.34 12.55 -12.61
N PHE A 280 -19.34 12.71 -11.27
CA PHE A 280 -18.46 11.93 -10.39
C PHE A 280 -18.81 10.45 -10.46
N TYR A 281 -20.09 10.08 -10.36
CA TYR A 281 -20.51 8.67 -10.46
C TYR A 281 -20.19 8.07 -11.83
N LYS A 282 -20.37 8.78 -12.91
CA LYS A 282 -20.01 8.31 -14.26
C LYS A 282 -18.50 8.16 -14.43
N THR A 283 -17.69 8.99 -13.79
CA THR A 283 -16.23 9.03 -13.97
C THR A 283 -15.50 8.09 -13.00
N PHE A 284 -15.97 7.98 -11.75
CA PHE A 284 -15.28 7.30 -10.65
C PHE A 284 -16.08 6.14 -10.05
N GLY A 285 -17.34 5.95 -10.43
CA GLY A 285 -18.19 4.88 -9.93
C GLY A 285 -18.39 5.00 -8.41
N ILE A 286 -18.18 3.91 -7.70
CA ILE A 286 -18.32 3.82 -6.23
C ILE A 286 -17.42 4.78 -5.47
N ASP A 287 -16.28 5.19 -6.05
CA ASP A 287 -15.37 6.13 -5.41
C ASP A 287 -15.89 7.58 -5.39
N ALA A 288 -17.01 7.86 -6.09
CA ALA A 288 -17.55 9.22 -6.22
C ALA A 288 -17.87 9.87 -4.87
N GLU A 289 -18.51 9.13 -3.96
CA GLU A 289 -18.93 9.66 -2.65
C GLU A 289 -17.73 10.04 -1.80
N ILE A 290 -16.78 9.14 -1.64
CA ILE A 290 -15.57 9.41 -0.86
C ILE A 290 -14.74 10.56 -1.44
N ILE A 291 -14.70 10.71 -2.76
CA ILE A 291 -14.01 11.83 -3.42
C ILE A 291 -14.69 13.16 -3.10
N ILE A 292 -16.02 13.20 -3.18
CA ILE A 292 -16.79 14.41 -2.87
C ILE A 292 -16.64 14.77 -1.39
N ASP A 293 -16.85 13.82 -0.49
CA ASP A 293 -16.70 14.02 0.95
C ASP A 293 -15.31 14.54 1.31
N HIS A 294 -14.27 13.90 0.81
CA HIS A 294 -12.89 14.33 1.04
C HIS A 294 -12.59 15.73 0.47
N ALA A 295 -13.19 16.11 -0.67
CA ALA A 295 -13.02 17.45 -1.18
C ALA A 295 -13.62 18.51 -0.22
N TRP A 296 -14.66 18.16 0.52
CA TRP A 296 -15.26 19.01 1.56
C TRP A 296 -14.57 18.90 2.93
N GLY A 297 -13.62 17.96 3.10
CA GLY A 297 -12.96 17.67 4.38
C GLY A 297 -13.80 16.81 5.30
N ILE A 298 -14.69 16.01 4.75
CA ILE A 298 -15.61 15.12 5.47
C ILE A 298 -15.12 13.67 5.31
N GLU A 299 -15.18 12.92 6.40
CA GLU A 299 -14.99 11.47 6.40
C GLU A 299 -16.00 10.85 7.35
N PRO A 300 -17.01 10.16 6.83
CA PRO A 300 -18.05 9.56 7.66
C PRO A 300 -17.62 8.29 8.38
N VAL A 301 -16.58 7.60 7.87
CA VAL A 301 -16.12 6.33 8.44
C VAL A 301 -15.47 6.53 9.79
N SER A 302 -15.93 5.81 10.79
CA SER A 302 -15.39 5.80 12.14
C SER A 302 -14.44 4.61 12.36
N MET A 303 -13.69 4.64 13.49
CA MET A 303 -12.86 3.51 13.91
C MET A 303 -13.69 2.22 14.07
N GLN A 304 -14.90 2.34 14.59
CA GLN A 304 -15.78 1.19 14.77
C GLN A 304 -16.24 0.59 13.42
N ASP A 305 -16.48 1.43 12.41
CA ASP A 305 -16.84 0.95 11.07
C ASP A 305 -15.69 0.15 10.46
N ILE A 306 -14.45 0.61 10.61
CA ILE A 306 -13.26 -0.13 10.16
C ILE A 306 -13.12 -1.47 10.88
N LYS A 307 -13.30 -1.49 12.20
CA LYS A 307 -13.20 -2.73 13.01
C LYS A 307 -14.29 -3.75 12.68
N ASN A 308 -15.47 -3.29 12.34
CA ASN A 308 -16.62 -4.12 12.01
C ASN A 308 -16.71 -4.48 10.53
N TYR A 309 -15.87 -3.90 9.68
CA TYR A 309 -15.93 -4.14 8.25
C TYR A 309 -15.45 -5.54 7.89
N HIS A 310 -16.29 -6.28 7.21
CA HIS A 310 -16.00 -7.56 6.60
C HIS A 310 -16.30 -7.47 5.10
N SER A 311 -15.29 -7.75 4.26
CA SER A 311 -15.50 -7.76 2.82
C SER A 311 -16.35 -8.94 2.37
N ASP A 312 -17.38 -8.68 1.59
CA ASP A 312 -18.22 -9.74 0.96
C ASP A 312 -17.46 -10.47 -0.15
N HIS A 313 -16.50 -9.80 -0.79
CA HIS A 313 -15.64 -10.36 -1.83
C HIS A 313 -14.22 -10.52 -1.30
N GLN A 314 -13.81 -11.77 -1.14
CA GLN A 314 -12.46 -12.11 -0.72
C GLN A 314 -11.71 -12.76 -1.89
N SER A 315 -10.47 -12.35 -2.08
CA SER A 315 -9.55 -12.98 -3.01
C SER A 315 -8.20 -13.23 -2.34
N LEU A 316 -7.50 -14.25 -2.83
CA LEU A 316 -6.11 -14.53 -2.44
C LEU A 316 -5.27 -14.40 -3.70
N SER A 317 -4.34 -13.45 -3.73
CA SER A 317 -3.47 -13.24 -4.87
C SER A 317 -1.99 -13.33 -4.51
N ILE A 318 -1.21 -13.89 -5.42
CA ILE A 318 0.24 -14.00 -5.32
C ILE A 318 0.84 -13.46 -6.61
N GLY A 319 1.80 -12.54 -6.50
CA GLY A 319 2.53 -11.97 -7.62
C GLY A 319 4.04 -12.09 -7.45
N GLN A 320 4.75 -12.20 -8.55
CA GLN A 320 6.20 -12.20 -8.57
C GLN A 320 6.74 -11.37 -9.73
N VAL A 321 7.70 -10.50 -9.42
CA VAL A 321 8.58 -9.85 -10.40
C VAL A 321 9.84 -10.68 -10.48
N LEU A 322 10.14 -11.21 -11.66
CA LEU A 322 11.30 -12.05 -11.89
C LEU A 322 12.59 -11.20 -11.90
N PRO A 323 13.71 -11.71 -11.38
CA PRO A 323 14.97 -10.96 -11.29
C PRO A 323 15.55 -10.59 -12.66
N ARG A 324 15.28 -11.41 -13.69
CA ARG A 324 15.68 -11.23 -15.09
C ARG A 324 14.52 -11.60 -16.03
N PRO A 325 14.62 -11.35 -17.34
CA PRO A 325 13.73 -11.97 -18.31
C PRO A 325 13.85 -13.50 -18.25
N TYR A 326 12.74 -14.20 -18.06
CA TYR A 326 12.67 -15.66 -18.06
C TYR A 326 12.08 -16.13 -19.39
N SER A 327 12.61 -17.18 -19.98
CA SER A 327 11.99 -17.87 -21.10
C SER A 327 10.63 -18.46 -20.68
N TRP A 328 9.83 -18.81 -21.62
CA TRP A 328 8.53 -19.43 -21.38
C TRP A 328 8.65 -20.71 -20.52
N SER A 329 9.63 -21.59 -20.85
CA SER A 329 9.85 -22.84 -20.12
C SER A 329 10.29 -22.63 -18.67
N GLU A 330 11.20 -21.69 -18.42
CA GLU A 330 11.61 -21.29 -17.08
C GLU A 330 10.42 -20.73 -16.29
N SER A 331 9.63 -19.88 -16.92
CA SER A 331 8.47 -19.22 -16.29
C SER A 331 7.36 -20.22 -15.92
N ARG A 332 7.22 -21.31 -16.67
CA ARG A 332 6.29 -22.40 -16.37
C ARG A 332 6.63 -23.09 -15.05
N VAL A 333 7.91 -23.24 -14.72
CA VAL A 333 8.34 -23.77 -13.41
C VAL A 333 7.88 -22.82 -12.30
N ILE A 334 8.19 -21.53 -12.43
CA ILE A 334 7.79 -20.51 -11.45
C ILE A 334 6.27 -20.44 -11.29
N PHE A 335 5.52 -20.53 -12.38
CA PHE A 335 4.07 -20.52 -12.36
C PHE A 335 3.49 -21.68 -11.52
N ARG A 336 4.05 -22.88 -11.68
CA ARG A 336 3.66 -24.05 -10.89
C ARG A 336 4.06 -23.94 -9.42
N GLU A 337 5.24 -23.36 -9.11
CA GLU A 337 5.63 -23.03 -7.74
C GLU A 337 4.64 -22.05 -7.08
N MET A 338 4.21 -21.03 -7.81
CA MET A 338 3.23 -20.06 -7.29
C MET A 338 1.88 -20.72 -7.01
N ILE A 339 1.42 -21.65 -7.86
CA ILE A 339 0.19 -22.41 -7.61
C ILE A 339 0.34 -23.24 -6.33
N ASP A 340 1.47 -23.92 -6.12
CA ASP A 340 1.72 -24.70 -4.89
C ASP A 340 1.64 -23.81 -3.64
N VAL A 341 2.26 -22.64 -3.67
CA VAL A 341 2.23 -21.67 -2.56
C VAL A 341 0.79 -21.18 -2.31
N MET A 342 0.03 -20.86 -3.37
CA MET A 342 -1.36 -20.42 -3.24
C MET A 342 -2.24 -21.51 -2.62
N CYS A 343 -2.17 -22.74 -3.12
CA CYS A 343 -2.93 -23.86 -2.56
C CYS A 343 -2.54 -24.15 -1.11
N SER A 344 -1.25 -24.09 -0.77
CA SER A 344 -0.77 -24.23 0.61
C SER A 344 -1.36 -23.16 1.53
N GLN A 345 -1.45 -21.90 1.09
CA GLN A 345 -2.09 -20.83 1.86
C GLN A 345 -3.59 -21.04 1.99
N MET A 346 -4.27 -21.51 0.93
CA MET A 346 -5.68 -21.86 0.96
C MET A 346 -5.95 -22.96 1.99
N HIS A 347 -5.18 -24.04 1.97
CA HIS A 347 -5.27 -25.12 2.96
C HIS A 347 -5.04 -24.63 4.39
N ARG A 348 -4.01 -23.81 4.63
CA ARG A 348 -3.72 -23.25 5.97
C ARG A 348 -4.88 -22.45 6.53
N LYS A 349 -5.60 -21.72 5.68
CA LYS A 349 -6.73 -20.85 6.06
C LYS A 349 -8.09 -21.52 5.88
N HIS A 350 -8.14 -22.80 5.53
CA HIS A 350 -9.37 -23.55 5.21
C HIS A 350 -10.23 -22.87 4.14
N LEU A 351 -9.58 -22.34 3.09
CA LEU A 351 -10.22 -21.61 2.02
C LEU A 351 -10.45 -22.49 0.79
N THR A 352 -11.55 -22.24 0.09
CA THR A 352 -11.87 -22.85 -1.21
C THR A 352 -12.32 -21.78 -2.21
N SER A 353 -12.12 -22.03 -3.50
CA SER A 353 -12.57 -21.15 -4.58
C SER A 353 -13.12 -21.93 -5.77
N ARG A 354 -13.95 -21.26 -6.59
CA ARG A 354 -14.41 -21.76 -7.89
C ARG A 354 -13.68 -21.12 -9.06
N GLN A 355 -13.06 -19.95 -8.88
CA GLN A 355 -12.41 -19.21 -9.94
C GLN A 355 -10.96 -18.92 -9.60
N PHE A 356 -10.10 -19.22 -10.56
CA PHE A 356 -8.67 -18.94 -10.47
C PHE A 356 -8.24 -18.18 -11.72
N ASP A 357 -7.59 -17.06 -11.51
CA ASP A 357 -7.13 -16.19 -12.56
C ASP A 357 -5.61 -16.12 -12.57
N PHE A 358 -5.03 -15.87 -13.74
CA PHE A 358 -3.61 -15.54 -13.83
C PHE A 358 -3.37 -14.41 -14.81
N TRP A 359 -2.26 -13.74 -14.63
CA TRP A 359 -1.76 -12.74 -15.56
C TRP A 359 -0.24 -12.89 -15.75
N VAL A 360 0.20 -12.55 -16.96
CA VAL A 360 1.60 -12.60 -17.38
C VAL A 360 1.97 -11.29 -18.04
N SER A 361 3.07 -10.67 -17.60
CA SER A 361 3.62 -9.47 -18.23
C SER A 361 4.97 -9.79 -18.85
N TYR A 362 5.14 -9.38 -20.08
CA TYR A 362 6.33 -9.69 -20.88
C TYR A 362 7.42 -8.65 -20.71
N ASP A 363 8.65 -9.06 -20.97
CA ASP A 363 9.82 -8.19 -20.92
C ASP A 363 10.06 -7.53 -22.29
N PRO A 364 10.53 -6.27 -22.37
CA PRO A 364 10.92 -5.60 -23.60
C PRO A 364 11.89 -6.38 -24.48
N VAL A 365 12.76 -7.21 -23.90
CA VAL A 365 13.70 -8.08 -24.64
C VAL A 365 13.00 -9.03 -25.61
N THR A 366 11.69 -9.28 -25.42
CA THR A 366 10.88 -10.06 -26.35
C THR A 366 10.86 -9.42 -27.74
N LEU A 367 10.70 -8.08 -27.80
CA LEU A 367 10.67 -7.36 -29.08
C LEU A 367 12.06 -7.27 -29.74
N GLU A 368 13.12 -7.21 -28.94
CA GLU A 368 14.49 -7.26 -29.46
C GLU A 368 14.79 -8.60 -30.14
N LYS A 369 14.25 -9.71 -29.57
CA LYS A 369 14.44 -11.06 -30.12
C LYS A 369 13.41 -11.47 -31.17
N LEU A 370 12.31 -10.76 -31.27
CA LEU A 370 11.23 -10.95 -32.25
C LEU A 370 10.88 -9.62 -32.94
N PRO A 371 11.77 -9.09 -33.80
CA PRO A 371 11.54 -7.81 -34.48
C PRO A 371 10.32 -7.81 -35.42
N SER A 372 9.88 -8.98 -35.87
CA SER A 372 8.70 -9.15 -36.73
C SER A 372 7.38 -9.26 -35.95
N TYR A 373 7.37 -9.01 -34.63
CA TYR A 373 6.14 -9.04 -33.85
C TYR A 373 5.23 -7.86 -34.20
N ASP A 374 4.04 -8.15 -34.69
CA ASP A 374 3.01 -7.20 -35.14
C ASP A 374 1.76 -7.17 -34.23
N GLY A 375 1.81 -7.89 -33.10
CA GLY A 375 0.70 -7.97 -32.17
C GLY A 375 0.58 -6.74 -31.26
N PRO A 376 -0.42 -6.74 -30.35
CA PRO A 376 -0.71 -5.61 -29.49
C PRO A 376 0.42 -5.33 -28.50
N LEU A 377 0.78 -4.04 -28.38
CA LEU A 377 1.85 -3.54 -27.52
C LEU A 377 1.31 -2.79 -26.30
N SER A 378 2.12 -2.72 -25.27
CA SER A 378 1.97 -1.87 -24.08
C SER A 378 3.27 -1.14 -23.82
N VAL A 379 3.20 -0.07 -23.02
CA VAL A 379 4.34 0.76 -22.62
C VAL A 379 4.56 0.58 -21.12
N ASP A 380 5.80 0.34 -20.70
CA ASP A 380 6.16 0.28 -19.30
C ASP A 380 6.33 1.68 -18.68
N TYR A 381 6.63 1.73 -17.36
CA TYR A 381 6.85 2.97 -16.63
C TYR A 381 7.98 3.85 -17.22
N TYR A 382 8.97 3.24 -17.88
CA TYR A 382 10.12 3.91 -18.50
C TYR A 382 9.90 4.26 -19.97
N GLY A 383 8.69 4.07 -20.49
CA GLY A 383 8.38 4.34 -21.89
C GLY A 383 8.81 3.24 -22.87
N ARG A 384 9.28 2.07 -22.38
CA ARG A 384 9.71 0.96 -23.24
C ARG A 384 8.51 0.14 -23.69
N LEU A 385 8.51 -0.21 -24.98
CA LEU A 385 7.50 -1.08 -25.56
C LEU A 385 7.73 -2.54 -25.16
N HIS A 386 6.65 -3.26 -24.93
CA HIS A 386 6.64 -4.72 -24.74
C HIS A 386 5.30 -5.31 -25.20
N PRO A 387 5.20 -6.64 -25.50
CA PRO A 387 3.93 -7.26 -25.84
C PRO A 387 2.88 -7.03 -24.74
N LYS A 388 1.61 -6.86 -25.15
CA LYS A 388 0.51 -6.70 -24.21
C LYS A 388 0.43 -7.90 -23.27
N HIS A 389 0.15 -7.66 -21.99
CA HIS A 389 -0.01 -8.71 -20.99
C HIS A 389 -1.09 -9.72 -21.35
N THR A 390 -0.90 -10.97 -20.93
CA THR A 390 -1.87 -12.05 -21.12
C THR A 390 -2.57 -12.34 -19.79
N VAL A 391 -3.88 -12.61 -19.87
CA VAL A 391 -4.70 -13.03 -18.73
C VAL A 391 -5.41 -14.35 -19.06
N GLY A 392 -5.57 -15.20 -18.05
CA GLY A 392 -6.32 -16.44 -18.15
C GLY A 392 -7.21 -16.63 -16.94
N VAL A 393 -8.36 -17.28 -17.17
CA VAL A 393 -9.36 -17.58 -16.14
C VAL A 393 -9.72 -19.04 -16.22
N VAL A 394 -9.75 -19.71 -15.08
CA VAL A 394 -10.24 -21.09 -14.92
C VAL A 394 -11.42 -21.07 -13.94
N ARG A 395 -12.51 -21.73 -14.31
CA ARG A 395 -13.68 -21.88 -13.46
C ARG A 395 -14.01 -23.36 -13.25
N PHE A 396 -14.21 -23.72 -11.99
CA PHE A 396 -14.64 -25.05 -11.59
C PHE A 396 -16.13 -25.06 -11.24
N HIS A 397 -16.79 -26.18 -11.49
CA HIS A 397 -18.20 -26.35 -11.10
C HIS A 397 -18.34 -26.33 -9.57
N ASN A 398 -17.49 -27.09 -8.87
CA ASN A 398 -17.43 -27.15 -7.42
C ASN A 398 -16.24 -26.33 -6.89
N ARG A 399 -16.39 -25.81 -5.66
CA ARG A 399 -15.27 -25.16 -4.96
C ARG A 399 -14.17 -26.18 -4.68
N THR A 400 -12.93 -25.74 -4.80
CA THR A 400 -11.78 -26.63 -4.60
C THR A 400 -10.59 -25.87 -4.01
N ALA A 401 -9.76 -26.59 -3.26
CA ALA A 401 -8.39 -26.21 -2.89
C ALA A 401 -7.39 -27.27 -3.36
N SER A 402 -7.83 -28.28 -4.13
CA SER A 402 -6.96 -29.33 -4.64
C SER A 402 -5.88 -28.77 -5.54
N LEU A 403 -4.63 -29.00 -5.15
CA LEU A 403 -3.46 -28.55 -5.90
C LEU A 403 -3.41 -29.20 -7.28
N ASP A 404 -3.69 -30.51 -7.39
CA ASP A 404 -3.57 -31.23 -8.65
C ASP A 404 -4.61 -30.73 -9.67
N ARG A 405 -5.86 -30.49 -9.25
CA ARG A 405 -6.89 -29.92 -10.11
C ARG A 405 -6.57 -28.51 -10.56
N ILE A 406 -6.19 -27.65 -9.62
CA ILE A 406 -5.89 -26.23 -9.89
C ILE A 406 -4.63 -26.14 -10.76
N CYS A 407 -3.57 -26.89 -10.44
CA CYS A 407 -2.32 -26.87 -11.17
C CYS A 407 -2.50 -27.37 -12.62
N SER A 408 -3.24 -28.45 -12.82
CA SER A 408 -3.52 -28.99 -14.15
C SER A 408 -4.26 -27.98 -15.01
N ALA A 409 -5.38 -27.45 -14.50
CA ALA A 409 -6.23 -26.52 -15.26
C ALA A 409 -5.54 -25.17 -15.53
N LEU A 410 -4.85 -24.60 -14.54
CA LEU A 410 -4.12 -23.32 -14.75
C LEU A 410 -2.92 -23.50 -15.67
N THR A 411 -2.19 -24.61 -15.59
CA THR A 411 -1.04 -24.88 -16.48
C THR A 411 -1.53 -25.05 -17.92
N GLU A 412 -2.61 -25.77 -18.15
CA GLU A 412 -3.21 -25.93 -19.48
C GLU A 412 -3.63 -24.57 -20.08
N GLN A 413 -4.26 -23.71 -19.28
CA GLN A 413 -4.64 -22.36 -19.74
C GLN A 413 -3.43 -21.46 -19.98
N PHE A 414 -2.40 -21.55 -19.14
CA PHE A 414 -1.13 -20.85 -19.34
C PHE A 414 -0.49 -21.26 -20.69
N GLU A 415 -0.40 -22.54 -20.95
CA GLU A 415 0.16 -23.08 -22.21
C GLU A 415 -0.63 -22.65 -23.45
N LYS A 416 -1.97 -22.61 -23.35
CA LYS A 416 -2.85 -22.19 -24.47
C LYS A 416 -2.79 -20.69 -24.76
N LYS A 417 -2.62 -19.87 -23.73
CA LYS A 417 -2.77 -18.40 -23.87
C LYS A 417 -1.47 -17.64 -23.97
N THR A 418 -0.35 -18.21 -23.56
CA THR A 418 0.95 -17.53 -23.58
C THR A 418 1.77 -18.00 -24.79
N ASP A 419 2.44 -17.07 -25.43
CA ASP A 419 3.35 -17.38 -26.54
C ASP A 419 4.70 -17.84 -26.00
N HIS A 420 5.10 -19.07 -26.36
CA HIS A 420 6.36 -19.70 -25.89
C HIS A 420 7.63 -19.05 -26.44
N ARG A 421 7.53 -18.12 -27.38
CA ARG A 421 8.63 -17.29 -27.89
C ARG A 421 8.93 -16.09 -26.99
N PHE A 422 7.98 -15.73 -26.10
CA PHE A 422 8.07 -14.50 -25.31
C PHE A 422 8.86 -14.70 -24.02
N TYR A 423 9.54 -13.65 -23.61
CA TYR A 423 10.22 -13.56 -22.33
C TYR A 423 9.31 -12.90 -21.29
N ILE A 424 9.20 -13.54 -20.15
CA ILE A 424 8.28 -13.15 -19.08
C ILE A 424 9.06 -12.39 -17.99
N ARG A 425 8.47 -11.31 -17.52
CA ARG A 425 9.01 -10.44 -16.46
C ARG A 425 8.22 -10.51 -15.17
N ARG A 426 6.90 -10.72 -15.27
CA ARG A 426 6.01 -10.78 -14.10
C ARG A 426 4.98 -11.87 -14.29
N LEU A 427 4.65 -12.52 -13.20
CA LEU A 427 3.59 -13.52 -13.10
C LEU A 427 2.71 -13.19 -11.90
N GLY A 428 1.42 -13.45 -12.02
CA GLY A 428 0.49 -13.39 -10.90
C GLY A 428 -0.61 -14.42 -11.07
N ILE A 429 -1.06 -14.94 -9.96
CA ILE A 429 -2.22 -15.82 -9.85
C ILE A 429 -3.12 -15.32 -8.74
N SER A 430 -4.43 -15.51 -8.89
CA SER A 430 -5.40 -15.21 -7.84
C SER A 430 -6.48 -16.28 -7.77
N ALA A 431 -6.96 -16.54 -6.54
CA ALA A 431 -8.18 -17.27 -6.28
C ALA A 431 -9.26 -16.26 -5.92
N GLU A 432 -10.34 -16.23 -6.69
CA GLU A 432 -11.44 -15.28 -6.54
C GLU A 432 -12.63 -15.93 -5.83
N ASP A 433 -13.57 -15.12 -5.30
CA ASP A 433 -14.74 -15.62 -4.57
C ASP A 433 -14.38 -16.72 -3.56
N ILE A 434 -13.45 -16.40 -2.67
CA ILE A 434 -12.96 -17.34 -1.64
C ILE A 434 -14.03 -17.51 -0.56
N ARG A 435 -14.15 -18.74 -0.05
CA ARG A 435 -14.98 -19.04 1.13
C ARG A 435 -14.24 -19.96 2.10
N ILE A 436 -14.59 -19.83 3.37
CA ILE A 436 -14.11 -20.74 4.41
C ILE A 436 -14.86 -22.06 4.31
N GLY A 437 -14.12 -23.17 4.33
CA GLY A 437 -14.67 -24.53 4.24
C GLY A 437 -15.04 -24.94 2.82
N GLU A 438 -15.39 -26.19 2.66
CA GLU A 438 -15.73 -26.81 1.36
C GLU A 438 -17.17 -26.51 0.93
N GLY A 439 -18.04 -26.12 1.89
CA GLY A 439 -19.48 -26.00 1.65
C GLY A 439 -20.14 -27.34 1.34
N ALA A 440 -21.39 -27.31 0.90
CA ALA A 440 -22.04 -28.50 0.38
C ALA A 440 -21.39 -28.88 -0.97
N VAL A 441 -20.76 -30.01 -1.04
CA VAL A 441 -20.18 -30.57 -2.27
C VAL A 441 -21.19 -31.49 -2.92
N GLN A 442 -21.59 -31.16 -4.13
CA GLN A 442 -22.38 -32.11 -4.92
C GLN A 442 -21.41 -33.16 -5.47
N LEU A 443 -21.60 -34.38 -5.00
CA LEU A 443 -20.83 -35.52 -5.50
C LEU A 443 -21.18 -35.80 -6.97
N ASP A 444 -20.15 -36.10 -7.76
CA ASP A 444 -20.31 -36.56 -9.13
C ASP A 444 -19.60 -37.90 -9.34
N LEU A 445 -19.99 -38.61 -10.41
CA LEU A 445 -19.48 -39.95 -10.69
C LEU A 445 -18.05 -39.95 -11.33
N PHE A 446 -17.53 -38.80 -11.69
CA PHE A 446 -16.26 -38.67 -12.43
C PHE A 446 -15.10 -38.20 -11.55
N THR A 447 -15.39 -37.74 -10.33
CA THR A 447 -14.40 -37.26 -9.39
C THR A 447 -13.92 -38.40 -8.47
N ASP A 448 -12.62 -38.67 -8.49
CA ASP A 448 -11.97 -39.61 -7.54
C ASP A 448 -11.83 -38.92 -6.17
N TYR A 449 -12.82 -39.13 -5.30
CA TYR A 449 -12.82 -38.56 -3.95
C TYR A 449 -11.78 -39.16 -3.03
N GLU A 450 -11.38 -40.43 -3.25
CA GLU A 450 -10.31 -41.06 -2.46
C GLU A 450 -8.94 -40.43 -2.78
N ALA A 451 -8.69 -40.12 -4.04
CA ALA A 451 -7.49 -39.39 -4.43
C ALA A 451 -7.45 -37.98 -3.84
N LEU A 452 -8.58 -37.25 -3.82
CA LEU A 452 -8.68 -35.92 -3.20
C LEU A 452 -8.42 -35.96 -1.68
N GLU A 453 -8.98 -36.95 -0.97
CA GLU A 453 -8.71 -37.12 0.46
C GLU A 453 -7.26 -37.53 0.75
N ARG A 454 -6.66 -38.30 -0.12
CA ARG A 454 -5.23 -38.64 -0.02
C ARG A 454 -4.35 -37.42 -0.24
N GLU A 455 -4.64 -36.61 -1.27
CA GLU A 455 -3.97 -35.34 -1.55
C GLU A 455 -4.05 -34.39 -0.35
N LYS A 456 -5.24 -34.21 0.23
CA LYS A 456 -5.48 -33.38 1.40
C LYS A 456 -4.62 -33.79 2.59
N ARG A 457 -4.56 -35.10 2.90
CA ARG A 457 -3.73 -35.65 3.98
C ARG A 457 -2.23 -35.37 3.73
N ILE A 458 -1.76 -35.50 2.50
CA ILE A 458 -0.39 -35.19 2.14
C ILE A 458 -0.09 -33.70 2.33
N GLN A 459 -0.99 -32.81 1.90
CA GLN A 459 -0.83 -31.36 2.07
C GLN A 459 -0.83 -30.97 3.57
N GLU A 460 -1.67 -31.60 4.38
CA GLU A 460 -1.67 -31.39 5.84
C GLU A 460 -0.36 -31.81 6.48
N ALA A 461 0.14 -33.01 6.17
CA ALA A 461 1.41 -33.50 6.69
C ALA A 461 2.58 -32.61 6.28
N MET A 462 2.62 -32.18 5.02
CA MET A 462 3.66 -31.23 4.54
C MET A 462 3.57 -29.89 5.27
N ARG A 463 2.36 -29.38 5.53
CA ARG A 463 2.15 -28.17 6.29
C ARG A 463 2.69 -28.27 7.72
N GLU A 464 2.33 -29.35 8.44
CA GLU A 464 2.81 -29.59 9.81
C GLU A 464 4.34 -29.64 9.90
N ILE A 465 4.99 -30.29 8.93
CA ILE A 465 6.45 -30.30 8.87
C ILE A 465 7.01 -28.90 8.61
N ARG A 466 6.42 -28.15 7.67
CA ARG A 466 6.86 -26.78 7.36
C ARG A 466 6.63 -25.82 8.52
N ASP A 467 5.52 -25.94 9.24
CA ASP A 467 5.20 -25.10 10.40
C ASP A 467 6.15 -25.39 11.58
N LYS A 468 6.61 -26.64 11.74
CA LYS A 468 7.50 -27.07 12.82
C LYS A 468 8.98 -26.84 12.52
N TYR A 469 9.42 -27.06 11.28
CA TYR A 469 10.84 -27.09 10.89
C TYR A 469 11.23 -26.02 9.86
N GLY A 470 10.30 -25.13 9.49
CA GLY A 470 10.50 -24.08 8.49
C GLY A 470 10.03 -24.48 7.09
N THR A 471 9.70 -23.45 6.29
CA THR A 471 9.09 -23.61 4.97
C THR A 471 9.93 -24.39 3.96
N ASN A 472 11.24 -24.42 4.14
CA ASN A 472 12.18 -25.18 3.30
C ASN A 472 12.45 -26.62 3.77
N ALA A 473 11.83 -27.08 4.87
CA ALA A 473 12.02 -28.43 5.40
C ALA A 473 11.47 -29.54 4.47
N VAL A 474 10.40 -29.23 3.71
CA VAL A 474 9.84 -30.12 2.69
C VAL A 474 9.66 -29.36 1.39
N LEU A 475 10.35 -29.79 0.35
CA LEU A 475 10.34 -29.21 -0.99
C LEU A 475 9.83 -30.23 -2.02
N LYS A 476 9.23 -29.76 -3.09
CA LYS A 476 8.92 -30.59 -4.28
C LYS A 476 10.12 -30.64 -5.20
N GLY A 477 10.26 -31.72 -5.98
CA GLY A 477 11.38 -31.88 -6.93
C GLY A 477 11.55 -30.67 -7.88
N MET A 478 10.45 -30.03 -8.30
CA MET A 478 10.51 -28.81 -9.13
C MET A 478 11.22 -27.63 -8.46
N ASN A 479 11.18 -27.53 -7.13
CA ASN A 479 11.83 -26.44 -6.37
C ASN A 479 13.38 -26.57 -6.34
N LEU A 480 13.92 -27.68 -6.86
CA LEU A 480 15.36 -27.94 -6.97
C LEU A 480 15.89 -27.61 -8.37
N LEU A 481 15.03 -27.25 -9.32
CA LEU A 481 15.43 -26.83 -10.65
C LEU A 481 16.19 -25.50 -10.58
N LYS A 482 17.09 -25.29 -11.54
CA LYS A 482 17.95 -24.09 -11.58
C LYS A 482 17.13 -22.79 -11.70
N GLU A 483 15.98 -22.87 -12.36
CA GLU A 483 15.07 -21.78 -12.61
C GLU A 483 14.15 -21.48 -11.43
N ALA A 484 14.02 -22.43 -10.50
CA ALA A 484 13.11 -22.35 -9.36
C ALA A 484 13.48 -21.21 -8.40
N THR A 485 12.46 -20.56 -7.84
CA THR A 485 12.63 -19.43 -6.91
C THR A 485 12.04 -19.68 -5.53
N ALA A 486 11.32 -20.79 -5.33
CA ALA A 486 10.58 -21.05 -4.10
C ALA A 486 11.47 -21.08 -2.86
N ARG A 487 12.67 -21.66 -2.94
CA ARG A 487 13.62 -21.76 -1.80
C ARG A 487 14.01 -20.37 -1.29
N GLU A 488 14.41 -19.48 -2.19
CA GLU A 488 14.77 -18.11 -1.84
C GLU A 488 13.55 -17.33 -1.33
N ARG A 489 12.39 -17.53 -1.96
CA ARG A 489 11.16 -16.84 -1.58
C ARG A 489 10.63 -17.28 -0.22
N ASN A 490 10.85 -18.53 0.16
CA ASN A 490 10.49 -19.04 1.50
C ASN A 490 11.29 -18.36 2.63
N GLU A 491 12.44 -17.75 2.31
CA GLU A 491 13.27 -16.95 3.22
C GLU A 491 12.98 -15.45 3.12
N GLN A 492 11.89 -15.07 2.45
CA GLN A 492 11.51 -13.67 2.23
C GLN A 492 10.19 -13.34 2.91
N ILE A 493 10.07 -12.11 3.38
CA ILE A 493 8.83 -11.50 3.85
C ILE A 493 8.50 -10.36 2.87
N GLY A 494 7.29 -10.37 2.30
CA GLY A 494 6.89 -9.36 1.32
C GLY A 494 7.78 -9.28 0.06
N GLY A 495 8.51 -10.38 -0.28
CA GLY A 495 9.42 -10.43 -1.42
C GLY A 495 10.82 -9.84 -1.15
N HIS A 496 11.17 -9.59 0.11
CA HIS A 496 12.48 -9.09 0.55
C HIS A 496 13.07 -10.01 1.63
N LYS A 497 14.37 -9.93 1.89
CA LYS A 497 15.03 -10.74 2.92
C LYS A 497 14.35 -10.57 4.29
N ALA A 498 14.09 -11.71 4.96
CA ALA A 498 13.46 -11.75 6.27
C ALA A 498 14.37 -11.17 7.38
#